data_30bee304a292395ddae14f14f7112f99
#
_entry.id   30bee304a292395ddae14f14f7112f99
#
_cell.length_a   1.000
_cell.length_b   1.000
_cell.length_c   1.000
_cell.angle_alpha   90.00
_cell.angle_beta   90.00
_cell.angle_gamma   90.00
#
_symmetry.space_group_name_H-M   'P 1'
#
loop_
_entity.id
_entity.type
_entity.pdbx_description
1 polymer ?
#
loop_
_entity_poly.entity_id
_entity_poly.type
_entity_poly.pdbx_seq_one_letter_code
_entity_poly.pdbx_strand_id
1 'polypeptide(L)'
;LLHIYNTLENEDFFMTKKVAVINDLSGLGRCSLTAAISVLSAMGIQACPLPTAILSSQTEYPSYYCYDFTDKMDYFRQEWKKLGTSFSGIYTGYVASVCQIEQIMHFLDTFQTADTFLLVDPVMGDDGVTYDMYTSGLLTAMKELVARADVITPNLTEFCLLTDIDYNSLQDPSLSIQQLISRFKDAGQTLTKDHEKKVLITCLLYTSPSPRDKRQS
;
A
#
# COMPACT_ATOMS: atom_id res chain seq x y z
N LEU A 1 -13.98 -12.07 39.31
CA LEU A 1 -13.26 -11.88 38.04
C LEU A 1 -13.08 -13.20 37.28
N LEU A 2 -12.74 -14.32 37.93
CA LEU A 2 -12.59 -15.63 37.26
C LEU A 2 -13.92 -16.22 36.77
N HIS A 3 -15.05 -15.85 37.37
CA HIS A 3 -16.40 -16.35 37.00
C HIS A 3 -17.01 -15.64 35.80
N ILE A 4 -16.52 -14.45 35.45
CA ILE A 4 -16.92 -13.71 34.23
C ILE A 4 -16.21 -14.26 33.00
N TYR A 5 -15.06 -14.91 33.15
CA TYR A 5 -14.28 -15.50 32.05
C TYR A 5 -14.93 -16.74 31.42
N ASN A 6 -15.75 -17.48 32.16
CA ASN A 6 -16.31 -18.76 31.71
C ASN A 6 -17.72 -18.66 31.07
N THR A 7 -18.26 -17.46 30.86
CA THR A 7 -19.61 -17.28 30.31
C THR A 7 -19.64 -16.69 28.91
N LEU A 8 -18.49 -16.49 28.28
CA LEU A 8 -18.37 -15.91 26.93
C LEU A 8 -17.81 -16.93 25.93
N GLU A 9 -18.54 -18.06 25.75
CA GLU A 9 -18.32 -19.01 24.64
C GLU A 9 -18.86 -18.47 23.29
N ASN A 10 -18.69 -17.18 23.02
CA ASN A 10 -18.77 -16.64 21.67
C ASN A 10 -17.40 -16.09 21.30
N GLU A 11 -16.51 -16.97 20.86
CA GLU A 11 -15.12 -16.63 20.45
C GLU A 11 -15.04 -15.55 19.35
N ASP A 12 -16.11 -15.34 18.60
CA ASP A 12 -16.13 -14.34 17.50
C ASP A 12 -16.27 -12.88 17.96
N PHE A 13 -16.66 -12.61 19.22
CA PHE A 13 -16.91 -11.25 19.67
C PHE A 13 -15.66 -10.49 20.15
N PHE A 14 -14.53 -11.18 20.40
CA PHE A 14 -13.30 -10.59 20.94
C PHE A 14 -12.06 -10.71 20.05
N MET A 15 -12.17 -11.27 18.86
CA MET A 15 -11.02 -11.33 17.95
C MET A 15 -10.82 -9.99 17.27
N THR A 16 -9.88 -9.21 17.80
CA THR A 16 -9.41 -7.98 17.13
C THR A 16 -8.99 -8.29 15.69
N LYS A 17 -9.61 -7.64 14.71
CA LYS A 17 -9.22 -7.78 13.30
C LYS A 17 -7.74 -7.46 13.14
N LYS A 18 -7.01 -8.33 12.44
CA LYS A 18 -5.59 -8.15 12.15
C LYS A 18 -5.40 -7.72 10.71
N VAL A 19 -4.55 -6.73 10.48
CA VAL A 19 -4.13 -6.31 9.15
C VAL A 19 -2.61 -6.43 9.07
N ALA A 20 -2.11 -7.24 8.12
CA ALA A 20 -0.70 -7.24 7.78
C ALA A 20 -0.38 -5.96 6.99
N VAL A 21 0.60 -5.19 7.46
CA VAL A 21 1.02 -3.95 6.81
C VAL A 21 2.46 -4.12 6.31
N ILE A 22 2.62 -4.20 5.00
CA ILE A 22 3.90 -4.43 4.32
C ILE A 22 4.36 -3.11 3.72
N ASN A 23 5.29 -2.42 4.39
CA ASN A 23 5.72 -1.07 4.01
C ASN A 23 7.06 -0.74 4.67
N ASP A 24 7.70 0.38 4.33
CA ASP A 24 8.90 0.83 5.02
C ASP A 24 8.61 1.36 6.43
N LEU A 25 9.63 1.29 7.29
CA LEU A 25 9.59 1.84 8.65
C LEU A 25 10.60 2.99 8.77
N SER A 26 10.11 4.22 8.83
CA SER A 26 10.93 5.41 9.06
C SER A 26 10.93 5.82 10.53
N GLY A 27 12.14 5.98 11.12
CA GLY A 27 12.31 6.40 12.51
C GLY A 27 11.85 7.83 12.75
N LEU A 28 12.25 8.77 11.89
CA LEU A 28 11.76 10.13 11.86
C LEU A 28 10.82 10.33 10.67
N GLY A 29 9.63 10.84 10.95
CA GLY A 29 8.56 11.05 9.96
C GLY A 29 7.28 10.33 10.35
N ARG A 30 6.16 10.83 9.82
CA ARG A 30 4.83 10.23 10.02
C ARG A 30 4.32 9.69 8.69
N CYS A 31 4.94 8.63 8.22
CA CYS A 31 4.65 8.00 6.93
C CYS A 31 4.66 6.48 7.07
N SER A 32 4.26 5.80 6.01
CA SER A 32 4.41 4.36 5.84
C SER A 32 3.93 3.55 7.07
N LEU A 33 4.72 2.66 7.65
CA LEU A 33 4.34 1.84 8.80
C LEU A 33 3.96 2.68 10.03
N THR A 34 4.67 3.77 10.32
CA THR A 34 4.36 4.59 11.52
C THR A 34 2.99 5.25 11.44
N ALA A 35 2.59 5.70 10.24
CA ALA A 35 1.25 6.23 10.00
C ALA A 35 0.19 5.12 10.01
N ALA A 36 0.42 4.02 9.29
CA ALA A 36 -0.51 2.91 9.20
C ALA A 36 -0.81 2.28 10.57
N ILE A 37 0.22 2.02 11.40
CA ILE A 37 0.06 1.51 12.77
C ILE A 37 -0.81 2.44 13.59
N SER A 38 -0.55 3.76 13.53
CA SER A 38 -1.30 4.75 14.31
C SER A 38 -2.77 4.79 13.89
N VAL A 39 -3.05 4.81 12.58
CA VAL A 39 -4.42 4.87 12.05
C VAL A 39 -5.19 3.59 12.36
N LEU A 40 -4.63 2.42 12.07
CA LEU A 40 -5.28 1.14 12.31
C LEU A 40 -5.55 0.93 13.81
N SER A 41 -4.60 1.29 14.69
CA SER A 41 -4.79 1.21 16.14
C SER A 41 -5.92 2.12 16.61
N ALA A 42 -6.04 3.35 16.08
CA ALA A 42 -7.13 4.26 16.40
C ALA A 42 -8.51 3.72 15.92
N MET A 43 -8.52 2.86 14.92
CA MET A 43 -9.72 2.17 14.41
C MET A 43 -10.03 0.87 15.18
N GLY A 44 -9.25 0.51 16.21
CA GLY A 44 -9.42 -0.74 16.94
C GLY A 44 -8.94 -1.99 16.18
N ILE A 45 -8.09 -1.81 15.18
CA ILE A 45 -7.53 -2.88 14.33
C ILE A 45 -6.08 -3.12 14.75
N GLN A 46 -5.69 -4.39 14.89
CA GLN A 46 -4.30 -4.75 15.15
C GLN A 46 -3.49 -4.64 13.85
N ALA A 47 -2.61 -3.66 13.75
CA ALA A 47 -1.60 -3.61 12.71
C ALA A 47 -0.49 -4.63 13.00
N CYS A 48 -0.16 -5.48 12.01
CA CYS A 48 0.92 -6.44 12.06
C CYS A 48 1.99 -6.01 11.04
N PRO A 49 3.01 -5.24 11.45
CA PRO A 49 3.97 -4.66 10.52
C PRO A 49 4.96 -5.70 9.99
N LEU A 50 5.15 -5.71 8.67
CA LEU A 50 6.23 -6.39 7.96
C LEU A 50 7.05 -5.33 7.21
N PRO A 51 8.23 -4.95 7.71
CA PRO A 51 9.06 -3.95 7.05
C PRO A 51 9.56 -4.41 5.68
N THR A 52 9.57 -3.50 4.69
CA THR A 52 10.30 -3.67 3.42
C THR A 52 11.68 -3.02 3.50
N ALA A 53 11.79 -1.92 4.24
CA ALA A 53 13.01 -1.22 4.57
C ALA A 53 12.90 -0.58 5.96
N ILE A 54 14.04 -0.35 6.61
CA ILE A 54 14.12 0.40 7.86
C ILE A 54 15.00 1.62 7.63
N LEU A 55 14.42 2.80 7.77
CA LEU A 55 15.09 4.08 7.56
C LEU A 55 15.26 4.83 8.89
N SER A 56 16.39 5.51 9.06
CA SER A 56 16.58 6.41 10.21
C SER A 56 15.62 7.59 10.18
N SER A 57 15.27 8.05 8.98
CA SER A 57 14.31 9.12 8.70
C SER A 57 13.73 8.93 7.31
N GLN A 58 12.56 9.50 7.04
CA GLN A 58 12.00 9.47 5.67
C GLN A 58 12.93 10.18 4.67
N THR A 59 12.80 9.82 3.39
CA THR A 59 13.73 10.20 2.31
C THR A 59 13.78 11.70 1.98
N GLU A 60 12.81 12.49 2.44
CA GLU A 60 12.80 13.96 2.29
C GLU A 60 13.79 14.69 3.21
N TYR A 61 14.32 14.01 4.23
CA TYR A 61 15.38 14.59 5.06
C TYR A 61 16.70 14.64 4.27
N PRO A 62 17.56 15.65 4.53
CA PRO A 62 18.82 15.82 3.79
C PRO A 62 19.77 14.62 3.88
N SER A 63 19.59 13.76 4.88
CA SER A 63 20.39 12.55 5.08
C SER A 63 19.54 11.51 5.80
N TYR A 64 19.69 10.27 5.39
CA TYR A 64 19.09 9.11 6.06
C TYR A 64 19.96 7.87 5.85
N TYR A 65 19.85 6.93 6.77
CA TYR A 65 20.34 5.58 6.60
C TYR A 65 19.16 4.68 6.22
N CYS A 66 19.37 3.79 5.26
CA CYS A 66 18.38 2.81 4.85
C CYS A 66 18.95 1.40 4.93
N TYR A 67 18.26 0.53 5.63
CA TYR A 67 18.52 -0.90 5.65
C TYR A 67 17.43 -1.61 4.83
N ASP A 68 17.84 -2.28 3.75
CA ASP A 68 16.96 -3.14 2.96
C ASP A 68 16.59 -4.39 3.77
N PHE A 69 15.30 -4.67 3.90
CA PHE A 69 14.81 -5.77 4.73
C PHE A 69 14.43 -7.00 3.91
N THR A 70 14.70 -7.03 2.61
CA THR A 70 14.32 -8.10 1.67
C THR A 70 14.66 -9.50 2.22
N ASP A 71 15.89 -9.70 2.69
CA ASP A 71 16.37 -11.00 3.20
C ASP A 71 15.61 -11.51 4.43
N LYS A 72 14.86 -10.65 5.10
CA LYS A 72 14.17 -10.97 6.36
C LYS A 72 12.66 -11.14 6.19
N MET A 73 12.09 -10.68 5.09
CA MET A 73 10.64 -10.70 4.87
C MET A 73 10.07 -12.12 4.94
N ASP A 74 10.75 -13.09 4.33
CA ASP A 74 10.29 -14.50 4.32
C ASP A 74 10.28 -15.15 5.70
N TYR A 75 11.19 -14.73 6.62
CA TYR A 75 11.16 -15.23 8.01
C TYR A 75 9.86 -14.83 8.71
N PHE A 76 9.36 -13.60 8.50
CA PHE A 76 8.06 -13.17 9.06
C PHE A 76 6.93 -14.04 8.54
N ARG A 77 6.87 -14.26 7.22
CA ARG A 77 5.87 -15.14 6.61
C ARG A 77 5.88 -16.54 7.20
N GLN A 78 7.08 -17.14 7.32
CA GLN A 78 7.24 -18.48 7.86
C GLN A 78 6.83 -18.57 9.34
N GLU A 79 7.25 -17.62 10.18
CA GLU A 79 6.90 -17.62 11.61
C GLU A 79 5.40 -17.37 11.81
N TRP A 80 4.80 -16.43 11.10
CA TRP A 80 3.35 -16.19 11.20
C TRP A 80 2.53 -17.38 10.69
N LYS A 81 3.03 -18.10 9.68
CA LYS A 81 2.42 -19.37 9.24
C LYS A 81 2.49 -20.45 10.33
N LYS A 82 3.65 -20.62 10.99
CA LYS A 82 3.79 -21.55 12.11
C LYS A 82 2.85 -21.24 13.28
N LEU A 83 2.60 -19.96 13.53
CA LEU A 83 1.67 -19.50 14.56
C LEU A 83 0.19 -19.66 14.17
N GLY A 84 -0.12 -20.13 12.95
CA GLY A 84 -1.49 -20.24 12.47
C GLY A 84 -2.20 -18.89 12.33
N THR A 85 -1.44 -17.80 12.13
CA THR A 85 -2.01 -16.45 12.04
C THR A 85 -2.86 -16.30 10.78
N SER A 86 -4.00 -15.62 10.90
CA SER A 86 -4.83 -15.17 9.79
C SER A 86 -5.00 -13.66 9.83
N PHE A 87 -5.30 -13.07 8.66
CA PHE A 87 -5.48 -11.63 8.49
C PHE A 87 -6.84 -11.33 7.86
N SER A 88 -7.55 -10.33 8.42
CA SER A 88 -8.76 -9.78 7.80
C SER A 88 -8.43 -8.85 6.63
N GLY A 89 -7.20 -8.37 6.56
CA GLY A 89 -6.72 -7.53 5.48
C GLY A 89 -5.20 -7.54 5.37
N ILE A 90 -4.73 -7.20 4.17
CA ILE A 90 -3.32 -6.98 3.86
C ILE A 90 -3.22 -5.62 3.17
N TYR A 91 -2.30 -4.79 3.63
CA TYR A 91 -1.99 -3.49 3.05
C TYR A 91 -0.52 -3.47 2.64
N THR A 92 -0.26 -3.16 1.37
CA THR A 92 1.10 -3.01 0.84
C THR A 92 1.34 -1.57 0.41
N GLY A 93 2.54 -1.06 0.67
CA GLY A 93 2.99 0.27 0.24
C GLY A 93 4.35 0.19 -0.45
N TYR A 94 5.33 0.96 0.03
CA TYR A 94 6.65 1.04 -0.56
C TYR A 94 7.36 -0.31 -0.65
N VAL A 95 7.89 -0.59 -1.85
CA VAL A 95 8.77 -1.72 -2.15
C VAL A 95 10.02 -1.22 -2.90
N ALA A 96 11.19 -1.76 -2.56
CA ALA A 96 12.46 -1.33 -3.12
C ALA A 96 12.86 -2.10 -4.38
N SER A 97 12.26 -3.25 -4.66
CA SER A 97 12.71 -4.14 -5.74
C SER A 97 11.65 -5.14 -6.21
N VAL A 98 11.88 -5.72 -7.38
CA VAL A 98 11.08 -6.85 -7.90
C VAL A 98 11.09 -8.02 -6.91
N CYS A 99 12.23 -8.33 -6.29
CA CYS A 99 12.34 -9.41 -5.32
C CYS A 99 11.40 -9.21 -4.12
N GLN A 100 11.21 -7.97 -3.65
CA GLN A 100 10.24 -7.69 -2.58
C GLN A 100 8.80 -7.93 -3.04
N ILE A 101 8.46 -7.60 -4.29
CA ILE A 101 7.13 -7.92 -4.83
C ILE A 101 6.93 -9.45 -4.90
N GLU A 102 7.94 -10.21 -5.32
CA GLU A 102 7.90 -11.68 -5.29
C GLU A 102 7.67 -12.22 -3.87
N GLN A 103 8.35 -11.65 -2.87
CA GLN A 103 8.12 -12.00 -1.46
C GLN A 103 6.69 -11.67 -1.01
N ILE A 104 6.14 -10.54 -1.44
CA ILE A 104 4.75 -10.16 -1.19
C ILE A 104 3.80 -11.16 -1.86
N MET A 105 4.04 -11.56 -3.11
CA MET A 105 3.22 -12.57 -3.79
C MET A 105 3.21 -13.89 -3.03
N HIS A 106 4.37 -14.36 -2.54
CA HIS A 106 4.45 -15.55 -1.68
C HIS A 106 3.71 -15.35 -0.34
N PHE A 107 3.72 -14.14 0.21
CA PHE A 107 2.96 -13.79 1.40
C PHE A 107 1.45 -13.88 1.12
N LEU A 108 0.98 -13.33 0.02
CA LEU A 108 -0.41 -13.41 -0.43
C LEU A 108 -0.85 -14.87 -0.66
N ASP A 109 -0.01 -15.69 -1.30
CA ASP A 109 -0.30 -17.12 -1.52
C ASP A 109 -0.41 -17.90 -0.19
N THR A 110 0.20 -17.38 0.87
CA THR A 110 0.15 -18.02 2.20
C THR A 110 -1.07 -17.57 3.02
N PHE A 111 -1.47 -16.30 2.94
CA PHE A 111 -2.40 -15.68 3.89
C PHE A 111 -3.65 -15.06 3.26
N GLN A 112 -3.66 -14.79 1.94
CA GLN A 112 -4.85 -14.23 1.29
C GLN A 112 -5.89 -15.34 1.08
N THR A 113 -7.09 -15.12 1.58
CA THR A 113 -8.29 -15.96 1.37
C THR A 113 -9.37 -15.13 0.70
N ALA A 114 -10.51 -15.73 0.38
CA ALA A 114 -11.67 -15.01 -0.16
C ALA A 114 -12.18 -13.88 0.76
N ASP A 115 -11.96 -14.02 2.07
CA ASP A 115 -12.38 -13.05 3.09
C ASP A 115 -11.29 -12.03 3.46
N THR A 116 -10.10 -12.16 2.87
CA THR A 116 -8.96 -11.26 3.15
C THR A 116 -8.97 -10.09 2.19
N PHE A 117 -9.23 -8.88 2.68
CA PHE A 117 -9.20 -7.65 1.91
C PHE A 117 -7.76 -7.23 1.57
N LEU A 118 -7.46 -7.00 0.30
CA LEU A 118 -6.14 -6.56 -0.16
C LEU A 118 -6.19 -5.12 -0.68
N LEU A 119 -5.43 -4.24 0.00
CA LEU A 119 -5.17 -2.88 -0.45
C LEU A 119 -3.73 -2.76 -0.93
N VAL A 120 -3.53 -2.24 -2.13
CA VAL A 120 -2.20 -1.98 -2.70
C VAL A 120 -2.05 -0.50 -2.98
N ASP A 121 -1.05 0.12 -2.34
CA ASP A 121 -0.55 1.44 -2.67
C ASP A 121 0.67 1.27 -3.59
N PRO A 122 0.54 1.53 -4.90
CA PRO A 122 1.54 1.15 -5.90
C PRO A 122 2.67 2.18 -6.01
N VAL A 123 3.40 2.38 -4.92
CA VAL A 123 4.42 3.43 -4.78
C VAL A 123 5.52 3.29 -5.83
N MET A 124 5.55 4.18 -6.83
CA MET A 124 6.54 4.16 -7.94
C MET A 124 7.04 5.55 -8.36
N GLY A 125 6.35 6.62 -8.02
CA GLY A 125 6.71 7.98 -8.41
C GLY A 125 5.68 9.01 -7.97
N ASP A 126 5.98 10.29 -8.16
CA ASP A 126 5.08 11.42 -7.89
C ASP A 126 5.40 12.58 -8.82
N ASP A 127 4.45 13.51 -9.04
CA ASP A 127 4.59 14.72 -9.89
C ASP A 127 5.14 14.44 -11.30
N GLY A 128 4.77 13.31 -11.91
CA GLY A 128 5.23 12.89 -13.23
C GLY A 128 6.65 12.31 -13.27
N VAL A 129 7.30 12.14 -12.11
CA VAL A 129 8.65 11.62 -11.99
C VAL A 129 8.65 10.28 -11.25
N THR A 130 9.36 9.29 -11.78
CA THR A 130 9.55 8.01 -11.11
C THR A 130 10.64 8.11 -10.03
N TYR A 131 10.47 7.33 -8.95
CA TYR A 131 11.49 7.22 -7.90
C TYR A 131 12.72 6.42 -8.36
N ASP A 132 13.86 6.59 -7.68
CA ASP A 132 15.14 5.96 -8.03
C ASP A 132 15.08 4.43 -8.13
N MET A 133 14.20 3.78 -7.34
CA MET A 133 14.04 2.32 -7.38
C MET A 133 13.23 1.83 -8.60
N TYR A 134 12.61 2.75 -9.37
CA TYR A 134 11.76 2.38 -10.50
C TYR A 134 12.56 1.71 -11.63
N THR A 135 12.01 0.61 -12.15
CA THR A 135 12.47 -0.08 -13.35
C THR A 135 11.27 -0.61 -14.11
N SER A 136 11.44 -0.92 -15.41
CA SER A 136 10.37 -1.59 -16.19
C SER A 136 9.99 -2.95 -15.59
N GLY A 137 10.95 -3.66 -15.00
CA GLY A 137 10.69 -4.90 -14.28
C GLY A 137 9.84 -4.69 -13.03
N LEU A 138 10.09 -3.62 -12.27
CA LEU A 138 9.28 -3.26 -11.11
C LEU A 138 7.83 -2.93 -11.51
N LEU A 139 7.64 -2.17 -12.59
CA LEU A 139 6.32 -1.86 -13.11
C LEU A 139 5.54 -3.14 -13.49
N THR A 140 6.21 -4.07 -14.19
CA THR A 140 5.59 -5.35 -14.57
C THR A 140 5.15 -6.13 -13.35
N ALA A 141 6.02 -6.30 -12.36
CA ALA A 141 5.70 -7.01 -11.12
C ALA A 141 4.61 -6.27 -10.30
N MET A 142 4.64 -4.92 -10.29
CA MET A 142 3.60 -4.12 -9.63
C MET A 142 2.24 -4.28 -10.31
N LYS A 143 2.17 -4.37 -11.64
CA LYS A 143 0.93 -4.66 -12.37
C LYS A 143 0.36 -6.03 -11.97
N GLU A 144 1.20 -7.04 -11.72
CA GLU A 144 0.77 -8.35 -11.22
C GLU A 144 0.24 -8.27 -9.79
N LEU A 145 0.91 -7.54 -8.90
CA LEU A 145 0.44 -7.32 -7.52
C LEU A 145 -0.89 -6.55 -7.50
N VAL A 146 -0.99 -5.47 -8.27
CA VAL A 146 -2.21 -4.67 -8.45
C VAL A 146 -3.35 -5.54 -8.99
N ALA A 147 -3.08 -6.52 -9.88
CA ALA A 147 -4.13 -7.40 -10.40
C ALA A 147 -4.84 -8.20 -9.30
N ARG A 148 -4.16 -8.53 -8.19
CA ARG A 148 -4.74 -9.27 -7.04
C ARG A 148 -5.51 -8.40 -6.06
N ALA A 149 -5.38 -7.07 -6.12
CA ALA A 149 -5.92 -6.15 -5.13
C ALA A 149 -7.44 -5.96 -5.24
N ASP A 150 -8.11 -5.77 -4.12
CA ASP A 150 -9.51 -5.31 -4.05
C ASP A 150 -9.58 -3.79 -4.21
N VAL A 151 -8.61 -3.08 -3.63
CA VAL A 151 -8.48 -1.62 -3.74
C VAL A 151 -7.05 -1.25 -4.05
N ILE A 152 -6.86 -0.29 -4.97
CA ILE A 152 -5.58 0.35 -5.23
C ILE A 152 -5.69 1.85 -5.03
N THR A 153 -4.60 2.48 -4.54
CA THR A 153 -4.56 3.92 -4.19
C THR A 153 -3.47 4.70 -4.95
N PRO A 154 -3.39 4.58 -6.29
CA PRO A 154 -2.37 5.26 -7.05
C PRO A 154 -2.53 6.78 -6.96
N ASN A 155 -1.41 7.53 -6.91
CA ASN A 155 -1.40 8.93 -7.28
C ASN A 155 -1.49 9.08 -8.81
N LEU A 156 -1.51 10.31 -9.32
CA LEU A 156 -1.66 10.54 -10.76
C LEU A 156 -0.52 9.92 -11.58
N THR A 157 0.72 10.01 -11.10
CA THR A 157 1.90 9.44 -11.77
C THR A 157 1.81 7.92 -11.85
N GLU A 158 1.50 7.28 -10.73
CA GLU A 158 1.34 5.84 -10.61
C GLU A 158 0.17 5.33 -11.46
N PHE A 159 -0.95 6.07 -11.47
CA PHE A 159 -2.09 5.76 -12.33
C PHE A 159 -1.69 5.77 -13.82
N CYS A 160 -0.93 6.77 -14.25
CA CYS A 160 -0.42 6.87 -15.62
C CYS A 160 0.52 5.70 -15.96
N LEU A 161 1.42 5.33 -15.05
CA LEU A 161 2.32 4.17 -15.22
C LEU A 161 1.56 2.85 -15.33
N LEU A 162 0.53 2.65 -14.50
CA LEU A 162 -0.26 1.43 -14.50
C LEU A 162 -1.14 1.30 -15.75
N THR A 163 -1.63 2.41 -16.30
CA THR A 163 -2.56 2.44 -17.43
C THR A 163 -1.90 2.76 -18.77
N ASP A 164 -0.58 3.00 -18.78
CA ASP A 164 0.21 3.39 -19.94
C ASP A 164 -0.28 4.70 -20.60
N ILE A 165 -0.85 5.64 -19.79
CA ILE A 165 -1.27 6.97 -20.24
C ILE A 165 -0.13 7.96 -20.04
N ASP A 166 0.07 8.87 -21.02
CA ASP A 166 1.01 9.97 -20.85
C ASP A 166 0.51 10.96 -19.79
N TYR A 167 1.34 11.16 -18.75
CA TYR A 167 1.08 12.07 -17.64
C TYR A 167 0.74 13.50 -18.11
N ASN A 168 1.51 14.03 -19.09
CA ASN A 168 1.29 15.37 -19.60
C ASN A 168 -0.07 15.53 -20.30
N SER A 169 -0.59 14.46 -20.88
CA SER A 169 -1.91 14.47 -21.52
C SER A 169 -3.07 14.71 -20.55
N LEU A 170 -2.87 14.41 -19.26
CA LEU A 170 -3.84 14.65 -18.19
C LEU A 170 -3.66 16.00 -17.49
N GLN A 171 -2.52 16.68 -17.72
CA GLN A 171 -2.21 18.02 -17.19
C GLN A 171 -2.60 19.16 -18.16
N ASP A 172 -3.18 18.84 -19.31
CA ASP A 172 -3.58 19.84 -20.31
C ASP A 172 -4.65 20.80 -19.74
N PRO A 173 -4.34 22.10 -19.56
CA PRO A 173 -5.28 23.06 -18.98
C PRO A 173 -6.50 23.33 -19.86
N SER A 174 -6.50 22.88 -21.10
CA SER A 174 -7.66 23.00 -22.01
C SER A 174 -8.74 21.96 -21.74
N LEU A 175 -8.42 20.90 -20.96
CA LEU A 175 -9.38 19.85 -20.63
C LEU A 175 -10.43 20.36 -19.64
N SER A 176 -11.70 20.14 -19.99
CA SER A 176 -12.77 20.28 -19.01
C SER A 176 -12.71 19.15 -17.96
N ILE A 177 -13.26 19.40 -16.77
CA ILE A 177 -13.36 18.40 -15.71
C ILE A 177 -14.07 17.12 -16.20
N GLN A 178 -15.12 17.27 -17.02
CA GLN A 178 -15.83 16.12 -17.58
C GLN A 178 -14.94 15.26 -18.50
N GLN A 179 -14.13 15.90 -19.34
CA GLN A 179 -13.18 15.19 -20.21
C GLN A 179 -12.11 14.47 -19.40
N LEU A 180 -11.60 15.10 -18.34
CA LEU A 180 -10.64 14.50 -17.43
C LEU A 180 -11.24 13.27 -16.72
N ILE A 181 -12.44 13.40 -16.15
CA ILE A 181 -13.16 12.28 -15.52
C ILE A 181 -13.40 11.14 -16.52
N SER A 182 -13.78 11.45 -17.78
CA SER A 182 -13.95 10.40 -18.79
C SER A 182 -12.64 9.64 -19.03
N ARG A 183 -11.52 10.34 -19.23
CA ARG A 183 -10.21 9.74 -19.42
C ARG A 183 -9.81 8.83 -18.25
N PHE A 184 -10.03 9.27 -17.01
CA PHE A 184 -9.77 8.44 -15.83
C PHE A 184 -10.65 7.19 -15.80
N LYS A 185 -11.93 7.29 -16.14
CA LYS A 185 -12.84 6.16 -16.19
C LYS A 185 -12.41 5.15 -17.25
N ASP A 186 -12.13 5.62 -18.46
CA ASP A 186 -11.76 4.79 -19.60
C ASP A 186 -10.44 4.03 -19.31
N ALA A 187 -9.45 4.74 -18.78
CA ALA A 187 -8.19 4.15 -18.38
C ALA A 187 -8.33 3.20 -17.18
N GLY A 188 -9.05 3.60 -16.15
CA GLY A 188 -9.27 2.80 -14.95
C GLY A 188 -9.99 1.47 -15.24
N GLN A 189 -10.81 1.41 -16.29
CA GLN A 189 -11.42 0.16 -16.72
C GLN A 189 -10.39 -0.92 -17.10
N THR A 190 -9.20 -0.53 -17.56
CA THR A 190 -8.13 -1.50 -17.87
C THR A 190 -7.63 -2.20 -16.62
N LEU A 191 -7.69 -1.53 -15.46
CA LEU A 191 -7.24 -2.05 -14.16
C LEU A 191 -8.32 -2.86 -13.44
N THR A 192 -9.59 -2.76 -13.88
CA THR A 192 -10.75 -3.35 -13.17
C THR A 192 -11.43 -4.48 -13.94
N LYS A 193 -10.85 -4.93 -15.08
CA LYS A 193 -11.52 -5.82 -16.05
C LYS A 193 -12.00 -7.15 -15.49
N ASP A 194 -11.36 -7.69 -14.47
CA ASP A 194 -11.60 -9.07 -14.01
C ASP A 194 -12.22 -9.18 -12.60
N HIS A 195 -12.37 -8.07 -11.86
CA HIS A 195 -12.88 -8.08 -10.49
C HIS A 195 -13.60 -6.77 -10.13
N GLU A 196 -14.42 -6.79 -9.09
CA GLU A 196 -15.03 -5.59 -8.49
C GLU A 196 -14.00 -4.65 -7.80
N LYS A 197 -12.81 -4.53 -8.40
CA LYS A 197 -11.71 -3.72 -7.90
C LYS A 197 -12.09 -2.25 -7.88
N LYS A 198 -11.69 -1.57 -6.81
CA LYS A 198 -11.83 -0.11 -6.67
C LYS A 198 -10.50 0.57 -6.89
N VAL A 199 -10.50 1.58 -7.76
CA VAL A 199 -9.34 2.46 -7.99
C VAL A 199 -9.63 3.80 -7.35
N LEU A 200 -8.88 4.16 -6.31
CA LEU A 200 -8.96 5.44 -5.63
C LEU A 200 -7.73 6.28 -6.01
N ILE A 201 -7.89 7.18 -6.99
CA ILE A 201 -6.80 8.05 -7.43
C ILE A 201 -6.61 9.16 -6.40
N THR A 202 -5.41 9.26 -5.84
CA THR A 202 -5.03 10.25 -4.84
C THR A 202 -4.30 11.44 -5.49
N CYS A 203 -4.20 12.58 -4.80
CA CYS A 203 -3.45 13.76 -5.24
C CYS A 203 -3.85 14.33 -6.62
N LEU A 204 -5.14 14.22 -7.00
CA LEU A 204 -5.64 14.71 -8.30
C LEU A 204 -5.66 16.24 -8.42
N LEU A 205 -5.84 16.93 -7.31
CA LEU A 205 -5.90 18.40 -7.27
C LEU A 205 -5.13 18.88 -6.03
N TYR A 206 -4.18 19.76 -6.21
CA TYR A 206 -3.44 20.46 -5.15
C TYR A 206 -4.32 21.44 -4.34
N THR A 207 -5.56 21.10 -4.03
CA THR A 207 -6.50 21.95 -3.28
C THR A 207 -6.53 21.69 -1.79
N SER A 208 -5.91 20.61 -1.34
CA SER A 208 -5.66 20.35 0.08
C SER A 208 -4.15 20.22 0.28
N PRO A 209 -3.54 21.02 1.17
CA PRO A 209 -2.12 20.85 1.47
C PRO A 209 -1.94 19.45 2.02
N SER A 210 -1.27 18.59 1.27
CA SER A 210 -0.78 17.31 1.74
C SER A 210 0.07 17.56 3.01
N PRO A 211 0.12 16.65 3.97
CA PRO A 211 1.14 16.71 5.02
C PRO A 211 2.57 16.83 4.48
N ARG A 212 2.79 16.45 3.19
CA ARG A 212 4.04 16.64 2.46
C ARG A 212 4.30 18.11 2.10
N ASP A 213 3.26 18.90 1.78
CA ASP A 213 3.40 20.29 1.29
C ASP A 213 3.68 21.33 2.41
N LYS A 214 3.46 20.99 3.67
CA LYS A 214 3.66 21.89 4.83
C LYS A 214 5.09 22.03 5.29
N ARG A 215 6.08 21.50 4.57
CA ARG A 215 7.48 21.48 5.01
C ARG A 215 8.40 22.48 4.30
N GLN A 216 7.83 23.41 3.52
CA GLN A 216 8.58 24.49 2.88
C GLN A 216 8.43 25.85 3.58
N SER A 217 8.10 25.89 4.85
CA SER A 217 8.09 27.13 5.62
C SER A 217 8.85 26.96 6.95
#